data_12cfb2253d54a40f088c6f0016ac2921
#
_entry.id   12cfb2253d54a40f088c6f0016ac2921
#
_cell.length_a   1.000
_cell.length_b   1.000
_cell.length_c   1.000
_cell.angle_alpha   90.00
_cell.angle_beta   90.00
_cell.angle_gamma   90.00
#
_symmetry.space_group_name_H-M   'P 1'
#
loop_
_entity.id
_entity.type
_entity.pdbx_description
1 polymer ?
#
loop_
_entity_poly.entity_id
_entity_poly.type
_entity_poly.pdbx_seq_one_letter_code
_entity_poly.pdbx_strand_id
1 'polypeptide(L)'
;MPPMELRSLGRTGVQVSSLCLGCMMFGRRTEPEESYAIIDRALDGGINFLDTANVYALGRSEEITGEALKRNGRRHQVVLATKVHGAMDAEDPNARGNSRRHIIEQCEASLRRLQTDYIDLYQLHRPQPDVPIDETLRALDDLVRAGKVRYIGTSTFASWEIVESLWVAKEFGLNRVVCEQPPYNLLDRRAERELLPMTQTFGMGVIPWGPLGGGLLAGRYRRGEPLPEDGRYAMNAQQRRRLTDGVYDVIEGLEPIAADKGCTLSQLALAWCEQQPGVTSPIIGPRTLEQLEDNLGAGEVVITDEDRERIDAVIAPGATVSPYYEAGWRSHDYRIL
;
A
#
# COMPACT_ATOMS: atom_id res chain seq x y z
N MET A 1 6.43 23.26 6.61
CA MET A 1 5.34 22.27 6.42
C MET A 1 4.47 22.26 7.66
N PRO A 2 3.13 22.21 7.54
CA PRO A 2 2.28 21.93 8.68
C PRO A 2 2.63 20.57 9.30
N PRO A 3 2.30 20.34 10.59
CA PRO A 3 2.53 19.03 11.19
C PRO A 3 1.73 17.95 10.42
N MET A 4 2.36 16.79 10.21
CA MET A 4 1.71 15.64 9.58
C MET A 4 0.45 15.25 10.35
N GLU A 5 -0.68 15.14 9.65
CA GLU A 5 -1.94 14.71 10.25
C GLU A 5 -1.84 13.26 10.75
N LEU A 6 -2.41 12.97 11.90
CA LEU A 6 -2.53 11.63 12.45
C LEU A 6 -3.96 11.14 12.34
N ARG A 7 -4.14 9.89 11.92
CA ARG A 7 -5.44 9.24 11.72
C ARG A 7 -5.47 7.89 12.42
N SER A 8 -6.64 7.51 12.93
CA SER A 8 -6.81 6.18 13.51
C SER A 8 -6.73 5.09 12.43
N LEU A 9 -5.97 4.03 12.66
CA LEU A 9 -5.95 2.86 11.79
C LEU A 9 -7.25 2.05 11.97
N GLY A 10 -8.26 2.42 11.21
CA GLY A 10 -9.62 1.91 11.37
C GLY A 10 -10.17 2.18 12.77
N ARG A 11 -10.85 1.19 13.36
CA ARG A 11 -11.41 1.26 14.73
C ARG A 11 -10.42 0.86 15.82
N THR A 12 -9.13 0.93 15.57
CA THR A 12 -8.10 0.68 16.57
C THR A 12 -7.72 1.95 17.33
N GLY A 13 -6.99 1.82 18.42
CA GLY A 13 -6.42 2.96 19.15
C GLY A 13 -5.09 3.46 18.56
N VAL A 14 -4.61 2.87 17.44
CA VAL A 14 -3.34 3.24 16.84
C VAL A 14 -3.50 4.46 15.93
N GLN A 15 -2.63 5.45 16.12
CA GLN A 15 -2.56 6.64 15.28
C GLN A 15 -1.41 6.51 14.28
N VAL A 16 -1.73 6.64 13.00
CA VAL A 16 -0.78 6.62 11.90
C VAL A 16 -0.79 7.94 11.15
N SER A 17 0.35 8.31 10.59
CA SER A 17 0.46 9.48 9.72
C SER A 17 -0.42 9.35 8.48
N SER A 18 -0.94 10.46 7.99
CA SER A 18 -1.80 10.51 6.80
C SER A 18 -1.10 10.05 5.52
N LEU A 19 0.23 9.94 5.52
CA LEU A 19 1.05 9.28 4.50
C LEU A 19 1.83 8.12 5.14
N CYS A 20 1.96 7.00 4.40
CA CYS A 20 2.75 5.84 4.78
C CYS A 20 3.98 5.71 3.87
N LEU A 21 5.16 5.47 4.43
CA LEU A 21 6.37 5.20 3.64
C LEU A 21 6.42 3.73 3.22
N GLY A 22 6.34 3.48 1.92
CA GLY A 22 6.52 2.15 1.32
C GLY A 22 7.98 1.85 0.99
N CYS A 23 8.47 0.76 1.53
CA CYS A 23 9.88 0.34 1.45
C CYS A 23 10.17 -0.64 0.28
N MET A 24 9.22 -0.87 -0.65
CA MET A 24 9.36 -1.88 -1.72
C MET A 24 10.59 -1.69 -2.61
N MET A 25 11.09 -0.47 -2.74
CA MET A 25 12.22 -0.18 -3.62
C MET A 25 13.58 -0.37 -2.95
N PHE A 26 13.61 -0.49 -1.62
CA PHE A 26 14.85 -0.63 -0.84
C PHE A 26 15.50 -2.00 -1.10
N GLY A 27 16.79 -1.97 -1.40
CA GLY A 27 17.56 -3.14 -1.80
C GLY A 27 17.27 -3.68 -3.20
N ARG A 28 16.44 -2.97 -3.99
CA ARG A 28 16.12 -3.31 -5.38
C ARG A 28 16.52 -2.23 -6.38
N ARG A 29 16.10 -0.99 -6.16
CA ARG A 29 16.36 0.19 -7.01
C ARG A 29 16.81 1.40 -6.19
N THR A 30 16.84 1.27 -4.89
CA THR A 30 17.33 2.25 -3.94
C THR A 30 18.34 1.55 -3.05
N GLU A 31 19.57 2.01 -3.08
CA GLU A 31 20.67 1.44 -2.31
C GLU A 31 20.47 1.68 -0.80
N PRO A 32 21.12 0.87 0.08
CA PRO A 32 20.90 0.96 1.52
C PRO A 32 21.10 2.35 2.11
N GLU A 33 22.17 3.06 1.76
CA GLU A 33 22.47 4.38 2.34
C GLU A 33 21.41 5.42 1.97
N GLU A 34 20.95 5.42 0.71
CA GLU A 34 19.82 6.27 0.28
C GLU A 34 18.51 5.85 0.98
N SER A 35 18.31 4.55 1.18
CA SER A 35 17.14 4.03 1.89
C SER A 35 17.10 4.51 3.34
N TYR A 36 18.24 4.52 4.03
CA TYR A 36 18.37 5.04 5.40
C TYR A 36 18.05 6.53 5.45
N ALA A 37 18.62 7.30 4.52
CA ALA A 37 18.37 8.74 4.43
C ALA A 37 16.87 9.04 4.16
N ILE A 38 16.21 8.26 3.29
CA ILE A 38 14.77 8.38 3.02
C ILE A 38 13.95 8.06 4.29
N ILE A 39 14.29 6.99 5.02
CA ILE A 39 13.58 6.64 6.27
C ILE A 39 13.76 7.74 7.30
N ASP A 40 14.99 8.18 7.56
CA ASP A 40 15.28 9.23 8.55
C ASP A 40 14.53 10.51 8.21
N ARG A 41 14.58 10.93 6.95
CA ARG A 41 13.89 12.14 6.48
C ARG A 41 12.37 12.04 6.55
N ALA A 42 11.81 10.87 6.24
CA ALA A 42 10.37 10.61 6.36
C ALA A 42 9.90 10.73 7.81
N LEU A 43 10.65 10.13 8.75
CA LEU A 43 10.37 10.22 10.18
C LEU A 43 10.49 11.67 10.69
N ASP A 44 11.47 12.43 10.22
CA ASP A 44 11.62 13.85 10.53
C ASP A 44 10.51 14.72 9.93
N GLY A 45 9.92 14.26 8.81
CA GLY A 45 8.73 14.85 8.18
C GLY A 45 7.41 14.49 8.87
N GLY A 46 7.46 13.70 9.95
CA GLY A 46 6.28 13.31 10.73
C GLY A 46 5.60 12.01 10.27
N ILE A 47 6.12 11.32 9.26
CA ILE A 47 5.65 9.97 8.90
C ILE A 47 6.04 9.01 10.03
N ASN A 48 5.05 8.34 10.63
CA ASN A 48 5.27 7.32 11.63
C ASN A 48 4.85 5.92 11.17
N PHE A 49 4.45 5.76 9.91
CA PHE A 49 3.95 4.52 9.35
C PHE A 49 4.83 4.04 8.19
N LEU A 50 5.45 2.87 8.35
CA LEU A 50 6.32 2.23 7.36
C LEU A 50 5.72 0.90 6.91
N ASP A 51 5.73 0.64 5.60
CA ASP A 51 5.18 -0.58 5.00
C ASP A 51 6.23 -1.30 4.14
N THR A 52 6.51 -2.56 4.45
CA THR A 52 7.37 -3.47 3.69
C THR A 52 6.68 -4.80 3.40
N ALA A 53 7.40 -5.83 2.96
CA ALA A 53 6.93 -7.20 2.82
C ALA A 53 8.13 -8.19 2.79
N ASN A 54 7.89 -9.44 3.21
CA ASN A 54 8.90 -10.49 3.18
C ASN A 54 9.48 -10.72 1.77
N VAL A 55 8.64 -10.63 0.73
CA VAL A 55 9.03 -10.90 -0.67
C VAL A 55 9.77 -9.73 -1.34
N TYR A 56 9.78 -8.52 -0.75
CA TYR A 56 10.46 -7.38 -1.36
C TYR A 56 11.98 -7.57 -1.33
N ALA A 57 12.56 -7.68 -2.55
CA ALA A 57 13.95 -8.04 -2.74
C ALA A 57 14.36 -9.31 -1.92
N LEU A 58 13.44 -10.30 -1.82
CA LEU A 58 13.63 -11.55 -1.06
C LEU A 58 14.07 -11.32 0.40
N GLY A 59 13.46 -10.35 1.06
CA GLY A 59 13.72 -10.00 2.47
C GLY A 59 14.67 -8.83 2.65
N ARG A 60 15.44 -8.42 1.63
CA ARG A 60 16.42 -7.33 1.77
C ARG A 60 15.76 -5.99 2.16
N SER A 61 14.53 -5.73 1.69
CA SER A 61 13.78 -4.54 2.10
C SER A 61 13.51 -4.52 3.62
N GLU A 62 13.14 -5.66 4.21
CA GLU A 62 12.95 -5.77 5.66
C GLU A 62 14.28 -5.60 6.42
N GLU A 63 15.39 -6.17 5.92
CA GLU A 63 16.72 -6.01 6.53
C GLU A 63 17.12 -4.53 6.57
N ILE A 64 17.04 -3.83 5.43
CA ILE A 64 17.37 -2.39 5.33
C ILE A 64 16.49 -1.57 6.27
N THR A 65 15.17 -1.85 6.30
CA THR A 65 14.24 -1.14 7.18
C THR A 65 14.59 -1.38 8.66
N GLY A 66 14.88 -2.62 9.03
CA GLY A 66 15.30 -2.98 10.39
C GLY A 66 16.63 -2.33 10.78
N GLU A 67 17.62 -2.37 9.89
CA GLU A 67 18.93 -1.71 10.07
C GLU A 67 18.77 -0.20 10.30
N ALA A 68 17.95 0.49 9.49
CA ALA A 68 17.66 1.92 9.64
C ALA A 68 17.07 2.24 11.00
N LEU A 69 15.99 1.53 11.39
CA LEU A 69 15.30 1.75 12.66
C LEU A 69 16.17 1.42 13.88
N LYS A 70 17.10 0.48 13.75
CA LYS A 70 18.09 0.18 14.79
C LYS A 70 19.15 1.26 14.87
N ARG A 71 19.68 1.72 13.73
CA ARG A 71 20.72 2.78 13.66
C ARG A 71 20.25 4.08 14.30
N ASN A 72 19.01 4.51 14.00
CA ASN A 72 18.44 5.75 14.51
C ASN A 72 17.73 5.61 15.88
N GLY A 73 17.55 4.40 16.39
CA GLY A 73 16.90 4.14 17.67
C GLY A 73 15.38 4.44 17.71
N ARG A 74 14.74 4.61 16.53
CA ARG A 74 13.36 5.13 16.43
C ARG A 74 12.28 4.04 16.25
N ARG A 75 12.63 2.74 16.37
CA ARG A 75 11.65 1.64 16.22
C ARG A 75 10.36 1.86 17.03
N HIS A 76 10.46 2.36 18.25
CA HIS A 76 9.34 2.59 19.16
C HIS A 76 8.41 3.74 18.75
N GLN A 77 8.85 4.61 17.82
CA GLN A 77 8.05 5.72 17.29
C GLN A 77 7.28 5.34 16.02
N VAL A 78 7.51 4.12 15.48
CA VAL A 78 7.04 3.69 14.18
C VAL A 78 5.99 2.61 14.31
N VAL A 79 4.88 2.76 13.60
CA VAL A 79 3.95 1.68 13.26
C VAL A 79 4.54 0.95 12.05
N LEU A 80 5.08 -0.25 12.29
CA LEU A 80 5.78 -1.04 11.27
C LEU A 80 4.88 -2.13 10.71
N ALA A 81 4.61 -2.05 9.41
CA ALA A 81 3.85 -3.04 8.68
C ALA A 81 4.75 -3.91 7.80
N THR A 82 4.47 -5.20 7.77
CA THR A 82 5.02 -6.13 6.76
C THR A 82 3.96 -7.12 6.30
N LYS A 83 4.30 -7.97 5.30
CA LYS A 83 3.32 -8.84 4.65
C LYS A 83 3.89 -10.24 4.42
N VAL A 84 2.97 -11.21 4.31
CA VAL A 84 3.26 -12.61 3.95
C VAL A 84 2.37 -13.05 2.80
N HIS A 85 2.86 -13.87 1.92
CA HIS A 85 2.22 -14.64 0.85
C HIS A 85 3.21 -15.06 -0.23
N GLY A 86 4.08 -14.12 -0.68
CA GLY A 86 4.99 -14.35 -1.80
C GLY A 86 5.93 -15.54 -1.56
N ALA A 87 6.34 -16.21 -2.65
CA ALA A 87 7.30 -17.29 -2.57
C ALA A 87 8.67 -16.78 -2.09
N MET A 88 9.16 -17.37 -1.02
CA MET A 88 10.49 -17.06 -0.45
C MET A 88 11.54 -18.08 -0.87
N ASP A 89 11.11 -19.26 -1.30
CA ASP A 89 11.91 -20.28 -1.97
C ASP A 89 11.12 -20.80 -3.18
N ALA A 90 11.73 -20.82 -4.35
CA ALA A 90 11.09 -21.28 -5.58
C ALA A 90 10.91 -22.80 -5.63
N GLU A 91 11.77 -23.53 -4.95
CA GLU A 91 11.82 -25.00 -4.96
C GLU A 91 10.92 -25.63 -3.89
N ASP A 92 10.63 -24.91 -2.79
CA ASP A 92 9.72 -25.39 -1.74
C ASP A 92 8.28 -24.93 -2.02
N PRO A 93 7.36 -25.85 -2.37
CA PRO A 93 5.96 -25.52 -2.59
C PRO A 93 5.26 -24.96 -1.34
N ASN A 94 5.79 -25.20 -0.15
CA ASN A 94 5.27 -24.71 1.11
C ASN A 94 5.87 -23.34 1.54
N ALA A 95 6.88 -22.85 0.83
CA ALA A 95 7.49 -21.54 1.12
C ALA A 95 6.72 -20.38 0.46
N ARG A 96 5.40 -20.50 0.36
CA ARG A 96 4.49 -19.50 -0.23
C ARG A 96 3.08 -19.61 0.30
N GLY A 97 2.28 -18.58 0.05
CA GLY A 97 0.82 -18.57 0.29
C GLY A 97 0.43 -18.19 1.72
N ASN A 98 -0.82 -18.55 2.07
CA ASN A 98 -1.46 -18.15 3.33
C ASN A 98 -1.69 -19.33 4.28
N SER A 99 -0.98 -20.46 4.05
CA SER A 99 -1.05 -21.58 4.98
C SER A 99 -0.53 -21.21 6.36
N ARG A 100 -1.08 -21.85 7.39
CA ARG A 100 -0.62 -21.70 8.78
C ARG A 100 0.89 -21.83 8.91
N ARG A 101 1.47 -22.86 8.26
CA ARG A 101 2.92 -23.12 8.27
C ARG A 101 3.70 -21.90 7.78
N HIS A 102 3.40 -21.43 6.56
CA HIS A 102 4.13 -20.34 5.93
C HIS A 102 3.96 -19.01 6.69
N ILE A 103 2.76 -18.71 7.18
CA ILE A 103 2.48 -17.50 7.97
C ILE A 103 3.37 -17.43 9.21
N ILE A 104 3.45 -18.53 9.98
CA ILE A 104 4.23 -18.56 11.22
C ILE A 104 5.72 -18.49 10.92
N GLU A 105 6.22 -19.31 9.99
CA GLU A 105 7.64 -19.33 9.60
C GLU A 105 8.10 -17.97 9.07
N GLN A 106 7.29 -17.31 8.26
CA GLN A 106 7.64 -16.00 7.71
C GLN A 106 7.51 -14.86 8.72
N CYS A 107 6.60 -14.92 9.67
CA CYS A 107 6.57 -13.95 10.76
C CYS A 107 7.88 -13.99 11.55
N GLU A 108 8.36 -15.17 11.93
CA GLU A 108 9.64 -15.35 12.63
C GLU A 108 10.83 -14.84 11.79
N ALA A 109 10.82 -15.13 10.50
CA ALA A 109 11.85 -14.66 9.58
C ALA A 109 11.82 -13.12 9.42
N SER A 110 10.64 -12.53 9.31
CA SER A 110 10.44 -11.07 9.21
C SER A 110 10.90 -10.37 10.49
N LEU A 111 10.58 -10.89 11.68
CA LEU A 111 11.06 -10.35 12.95
C LEU A 111 12.60 -10.32 13.02
N ARG A 112 13.27 -11.39 12.55
CA ARG A 112 14.74 -11.42 12.49
C ARG A 112 15.31 -10.39 11.52
N ARG A 113 14.74 -10.28 10.29
CA ARG A 113 15.20 -9.30 9.28
C ARG A 113 14.97 -7.87 9.74
N LEU A 114 13.79 -7.59 10.31
CA LEU A 114 13.42 -6.27 10.85
C LEU A 114 14.12 -5.93 12.17
N GLN A 115 14.85 -6.89 12.78
CA GLN A 115 15.57 -6.72 14.05
C GLN A 115 14.67 -6.18 15.18
N THR A 116 13.45 -6.72 15.30
CA THR A 116 12.44 -6.31 16.28
C THR A 116 11.71 -7.51 16.85
N ASP A 117 11.14 -7.37 18.05
CA ASP A 117 10.41 -8.42 18.75
C ASP A 117 8.93 -8.47 18.37
N TYR A 118 8.44 -7.44 17.68
CA TYR A 118 7.03 -7.35 17.29
C TYR A 118 6.84 -6.59 15.98
N ILE A 119 5.78 -6.97 15.27
CA ILE A 119 5.26 -6.29 14.06
C ILE A 119 3.97 -5.59 14.47
N ASP A 120 3.81 -4.30 14.10
CA ASP A 120 2.59 -3.57 14.45
C ASP A 120 1.41 -4.00 13.57
N LEU A 121 1.61 -4.14 12.26
CA LEU A 121 0.60 -4.60 11.32
C LEU A 121 1.15 -5.72 10.42
N TYR A 122 0.62 -6.94 10.55
CA TYR A 122 1.00 -8.08 9.72
C TYR A 122 -0.12 -8.38 8.73
N GLN A 123 0.19 -8.34 7.44
CA GLN A 123 -0.80 -8.35 6.37
C GLN A 123 -0.69 -9.60 5.48
N LEU A 124 -1.83 -10.15 5.09
CA LEU A 124 -1.92 -11.08 3.97
C LEU A 124 -1.72 -10.30 2.67
N HIS A 125 -0.63 -10.56 1.95
CA HIS A 125 -0.24 -9.78 0.78
C HIS A 125 -1.18 -9.97 -0.41
N ARG A 126 -1.83 -11.15 -0.49
CA ARG A 126 -2.83 -11.51 -1.51
C ARG A 126 -3.83 -12.51 -0.95
N PRO A 127 -5.05 -12.54 -1.48
CA PRO A 127 -5.98 -13.61 -1.19
C PRO A 127 -5.46 -14.95 -1.72
N GLN A 128 -5.86 -16.04 -1.08
CA GLN A 128 -5.57 -17.40 -1.51
C GLN A 128 -6.81 -18.27 -1.27
N PRO A 129 -7.67 -18.45 -2.28
CA PRO A 129 -8.96 -19.14 -2.13
C PRO A 129 -8.86 -20.65 -1.84
N ASP A 130 -7.78 -21.27 -2.26
CA ASP A 130 -7.48 -22.70 -2.04
C ASP A 130 -7.01 -23.02 -0.61
N VAL A 131 -6.82 -22.01 0.24
CA VAL A 131 -6.55 -22.16 1.67
C VAL A 131 -7.76 -21.67 2.46
N PRO A 132 -8.39 -22.50 3.30
CA PRO A 132 -9.52 -22.08 4.11
C PRO A 132 -9.18 -20.86 4.97
N ILE A 133 -10.01 -19.83 4.94
CA ILE A 133 -9.75 -18.57 5.62
C ILE A 133 -9.65 -18.74 7.14
N ASP A 134 -10.31 -19.71 7.73
CA ASP A 134 -10.24 -20.00 9.16
C ASP A 134 -8.85 -20.55 9.57
N GLU A 135 -8.18 -21.37 8.72
CA GLU A 135 -6.80 -21.80 8.95
C GLU A 135 -5.87 -20.58 9.02
N THR A 136 -6.00 -19.70 8.03
CA THR A 136 -5.23 -18.47 7.91
C THR A 136 -5.44 -17.55 9.12
N LEU A 137 -6.69 -17.28 9.50
CA LEU A 137 -7.02 -16.42 10.63
C LEU A 137 -6.58 -16.99 11.98
N ARG A 138 -6.66 -18.31 12.17
CA ARG A 138 -6.13 -18.96 13.38
C ARG A 138 -4.63 -18.81 13.50
N ALA A 139 -3.89 -18.92 12.40
CA ALA A 139 -2.45 -18.68 12.39
C ALA A 139 -2.10 -17.25 12.80
N LEU A 140 -2.82 -16.28 12.25
CA LEU A 140 -2.62 -14.86 12.59
C LEU A 140 -3.04 -14.55 14.04
N ASP A 141 -4.14 -15.14 14.53
CA ASP A 141 -4.60 -15.01 15.92
C ASP A 141 -3.55 -15.55 16.92
N ASP A 142 -2.95 -16.69 16.63
CA ASP A 142 -1.87 -17.23 17.47
C ASP A 142 -0.66 -16.29 17.55
N LEU A 143 -0.29 -15.64 16.44
CA LEU A 143 0.80 -14.66 16.43
C LEU A 143 0.46 -13.40 17.23
N VAL A 144 -0.81 -12.97 17.21
CA VAL A 144 -1.29 -11.86 18.04
C VAL A 144 -1.27 -12.26 19.53
N ARG A 145 -1.78 -13.43 19.86
CA ARG A 145 -1.76 -13.96 21.27
C ARG A 145 -0.35 -14.17 21.79
N ALA A 146 0.58 -14.57 20.93
CA ALA A 146 1.99 -14.68 21.27
C ALA A 146 2.70 -13.33 21.43
N GLY A 147 2.03 -12.21 21.12
CA GLY A 147 2.58 -10.86 21.21
C GLY A 147 3.59 -10.51 20.10
N LYS A 148 3.73 -11.35 19.08
CA LYS A 148 4.62 -11.11 17.92
C LYS A 148 4.03 -10.14 16.91
N VAL A 149 2.71 -10.06 16.86
CA VAL A 149 1.93 -9.19 15.98
C VAL A 149 0.95 -8.39 16.84
N ARG A 150 0.77 -7.09 16.55
CA ARG A 150 -0.22 -6.26 17.26
C ARG A 150 -1.57 -6.27 16.57
N TYR A 151 -1.57 -6.07 15.23
CA TYR A 151 -2.77 -6.03 14.40
C TYR A 151 -2.55 -6.82 13.13
N ILE A 152 -3.64 -7.30 12.54
CA ILE A 152 -3.64 -8.06 11.29
C ILE A 152 -4.43 -7.32 10.22
N GLY A 153 -4.00 -7.45 8.97
CA GLY A 153 -4.61 -6.81 7.82
C GLY A 153 -4.59 -7.68 6.56
N THR A 154 -5.21 -7.15 5.52
CA THR A 154 -5.28 -7.76 4.19
C THR A 154 -4.79 -6.81 3.13
N SER A 155 -4.45 -7.32 1.95
CA SER A 155 -4.08 -6.52 0.78
C SER A 155 -4.64 -7.12 -0.50
N THR A 156 -5.31 -6.28 -1.29
CA THR A 156 -5.88 -6.65 -2.60
C THR A 156 -6.97 -7.74 -2.50
N PHE A 157 -7.64 -7.80 -1.36
CA PHE A 157 -8.79 -8.66 -1.16
C PHE A 157 -10.05 -8.04 -1.79
N ALA A 158 -10.94 -8.88 -2.29
CA ALA A 158 -12.27 -8.44 -2.66
C ALA A 158 -13.10 -8.12 -1.41
N SER A 159 -14.07 -7.22 -1.51
CA SER A 159 -14.92 -6.83 -0.38
C SER A 159 -15.60 -8.00 0.29
N TRP A 160 -16.10 -8.97 -0.50
CA TRP A 160 -16.74 -10.16 0.05
C TRP A 160 -15.78 -11.08 0.83
N GLU A 161 -14.51 -11.21 0.40
CA GLU A 161 -13.48 -11.97 1.12
C GLU A 161 -13.13 -11.34 2.46
N ILE A 162 -13.11 -10.00 2.51
CA ILE A 162 -12.90 -9.25 3.75
C ILE A 162 -14.09 -9.49 4.70
N VAL A 163 -15.34 -9.38 4.20
CA VAL A 163 -16.54 -9.60 5.01
C VAL A 163 -16.59 -11.05 5.50
N GLU A 164 -16.22 -12.03 4.69
CA GLU A 164 -16.07 -13.43 5.09
C GLU A 164 -15.05 -13.56 6.23
N SER A 165 -13.86 -12.93 6.09
CA SER A 165 -12.83 -12.93 7.13
C SER A 165 -13.33 -12.32 8.44
N LEU A 166 -14.10 -11.23 8.37
CA LEU A 166 -14.70 -10.59 9.55
C LEU A 166 -15.76 -11.48 10.22
N TRP A 167 -16.58 -12.16 9.42
CA TRP A 167 -17.59 -13.09 9.91
C TRP A 167 -16.95 -14.32 10.58
N VAL A 168 -15.96 -14.95 9.93
CA VAL A 168 -15.23 -16.08 10.48
C VAL A 168 -14.50 -15.72 11.77
N ALA A 169 -13.84 -14.54 11.81
CA ALA A 169 -13.20 -14.07 13.03
C ALA A 169 -14.21 -13.89 14.18
N LYS A 170 -15.40 -13.35 13.90
CA LYS A 170 -16.47 -13.19 14.89
C LYS A 170 -17.01 -14.55 15.38
N GLU A 171 -17.25 -15.49 14.47
CA GLU A 171 -17.80 -16.81 14.79
C GLU A 171 -16.87 -17.60 15.69
N PHE A 172 -15.57 -17.58 15.43
CA PHE A 172 -14.57 -18.33 16.18
C PHE A 172 -13.89 -17.55 17.31
N GLY A 173 -14.29 -16.30 17.56
CA GLY A 173 -13.69 -15.47 18.62
C GLY A 173 -12.22 -15.14 18.39
N LEU A 174 -11.81 -14.96 17.11
CA LEU A 174 -10.46 -14.64 16.69
C LEU A 174 -10.25 -13.11 16.56
N ASN A 175 -9.01 -12.68 16.58
CA ASN A 175 -8.66 -11.32 16.21
C ASN A 175 -9.09 -11.06 14.75
N ARG A 176 -9.73 -9.91 14.51
CA ARG A 176 -10.20 -9.53 13.18
C ARG A 176 -9.15 -8.74 12.40
N VAL A 177 -9.23 -8.78 11.08
CA VAL A 177 -8.52 -7.85 10.23
C VAL A 177 -9.00 -6.41 10.48
N VAL A 178 -8.05 -5.47 10.62
CA VAL A 178 -8.34 -4.07 10.95
C VAL A 178 -8.07 -3.10 9.81
N CYS A 179 -7.38 -3.58 8.77
CA CYS A 179 -6.90 -2.75 7.68
C CYS A 179 -6.94 -3.52 6.36
N GLU A 180 -7.27 -2.83 5.27
CA GLU A 180 -7.11 -3.31 3.89
C GLU A 180 -6.14 -2.41 3.14
N GLN A 181 -5.26 -3.02 2.33
CA GLN A 181 -4.31 -2.35 1.47
C GLN A 181 -4.65 -2.58 -0.02
N PRO A 182 -5.58 -1.79 -0.60
CA PRO A 182 -5.99 -1.94 -2.01
C PRO A 182 -5.10 -1.11 -2.95
N PRO A 183 -5.07 -1.39 -4.27
CA PRO A 183 -4.67 -0.41 -5.26
C PRO A 183 -5.75 0.68 -5.35
N TYR A 184 -5.33 1.96 -5.30
CA TYR A 184 -6.26 3.06 -5.48
C TYR A 184 -5.52 4.32 -5.95
N ASN A 185 -5.95 4.88 -7.05
CA ASN A 185 -5.39 6.09 -7.66
C ASN A 185 -6.35 6.65 -8.73
N LEU A 186 -6.03 7.81 -9.28
CA LEU A 186 -6.83 8.49 -10.32
C LEU A 186 -6.94 7.74 -11.66
N LEU A 187 -6.16 6.69 -11.88
CA LEU A 187 -6.26 5.85 -13.09
C LEU A 187 -7.13 4.61 -12.87
N ASP A 188 -7.40 4.26 -11.59
CA ASP A 188 -8.26 3.14 -11.19
C ASP A 188 -9.00 3.46 -9.90
N ARG A 189 -10.24 3.95 -10.05
CA ARG A 189 -11.12 4.39 -8.98
C ARG A 189 -12.14 3.32 -8.57
N ARG A 190 -12.00 2.08 -9.05
CA ARG A 190 -12.99 1.00 -8.80
C ARG A 190 -13.18 0.65 -7.33
N ALA A 191 -12.18 0.92 -6.46
CA ALA A 191 -12.33 0.75 -5.01
C ALA A 191 -13.47 1.58 -4.41
N GLU A 192 -13.87 2.69 -5.05
CA GLU A 192 -14.99 3.55 -4.61
C GLU A 192 -16.36 2.88 -4.73
N ARG A 193 -16.49 1.87 -5.62
CA ARG A 193 -17.79 1.23 -5.90
C ARG A 193 -18.30 0.40 -4.72
N GLU A 194 -17.40 -0.29 -4.04
CA GLU A 194 -17.77 -1.26 -3.01
C GLU A 194 -16.78 -1.31 -1.84
N LEU A 195 -15.46 -1.33 -2.13
CA LEU A 195 -14.44 -1.55 -1.11
C LEU A 195 -14.42 -0.42 -0.06
N LEU A 196 -14.34 0.84 -0.49
CA LEU A 196 -14.32 1.99 0.43
C LEU A 196 -15.63 2.09 1.25
N PRO A 197 -16.83 1.99 0.68
CA PRO A 197 -18.08 1.92 1.47
C PRO A 197 -18.09 0.77 2.47
N MET A 198 -17.62 -0.42 2.07
CA MET A 198 -17.55 -1.59 2.95
C MET A 198 -16.59 -1.34 4.11
N THR A 199 -15.37 -0.83 3.85
CA THR A 199 -14.38 -0.59 4.90
C THR A 199 -14.87 0.46 5.90
N GLN A 200 -15.55 1.50 5.47
CA GLN A 200 -16.19 2.49 6.36
C GLN A 200 -17.27 1.84 7.22
N THR A 201 -18.15 1.02 6.62
CA THR A 201 -19.23 0.31 7.35
C THR A 201 -18.67 -0.57 8.47
N PHE A 202 -17.57 -1.27 8.21
CA PHE A 202 -16.96 -2.18 9.18
C PHE A 202 -15.87 -1.53 10.05
N GLY A 203 -15.60 -0.24 9.88
CA GLY A 203 -14.59 0.51 10.65
C GLY A 203 -13.16 0.00 10.42
N MET A 204 -12.80 -0.24 9.17
CA MET A 204 -11.45 -0.68 8.78
C MET A 204 -10.62 0.50 8.28
N GLY A 205 -9.31 0.46 8.54
CA GLY A 205 -8.37 1.36 7.90
C GLY A 205 -8.14 0.99 6.43
N VAL A 206 -7.89 1.99 5.59
CA VAL A 206 -7.52 1.78 4.19
C VAL A 206 -6.19 2.46 3.92
N ILE A 207 -5.20 1.68 3.47
CA ILE A 207 -3.85 2.15 3.18
C ILE A 207 -3.48 1.86 1.72
N PRO A 208 -3.94 2.68 0.77
CA PRO A 208 -3.81 2.39 -0.65
C PRO A 208 -2.36 2.25 -1.12
N TRP A 209 -2.06 1.19 -1.90
CA TRP A 209 -0.81 1.11 -2.62
C TRP A 209 -0.94 1.69 -4.04
N GLY A 210 0.17 2.24 -4.54
CA GLY A 210 0.26 2.81 -5.88
C GLY A 210 -0.59 4.07 -6.11
N PRO A 211 -0.66 5.02 -5.16
CA PRO A 211 -1.45 6.25 -5.33
C PRO A 211 -1.00 7.07 -6.54
N LEU A 212 0.27 6.95 -6.97
CA LEU A 212 0.80 7.57 -8.19
C LEU A 212 0.69 6.68 -9.45
N GLY A 213 -0.13 5.61 -9.43
CA GLY A 213 -0.29 4.74 -10.58
C GLY A 213 1.03 4.10 -11.03
N GLY A 214 1.91 3.72 -10.09
CA GLY A 214 3.25 3.19 -10.39
C GLY A 214 4.20 4.20 -11.04
N GLY A 215 3.92 5.49 -10.89
CA GLY A 215 4.68 6.63 -11.42
C GLY A 215 4.07 7.25 -12.68
N LEU A 216 2.92 6.79 -13.16
CA LEU A 216 2.22 7.42 -14.30
C LEU A 216 1.75 8.83 -13.94
N LEU A 217 1.27 9.02 -12.73
CA LEU A 217 0.81 10.32 -12.21
C LEU A 217 1.95 11.19 -11.65
N ALA A 218 3.21 10.87 -11.99
CA ALA A 218 4.37 11.68 -11.57
C ALA A 218 4.81 12.71 -12.65
N GLY A 219 3.98 12.98 -13.67
CA GLY A 219 4.25 13.99 -14.69
C GLY A 219 5.38 13.65 -15.67
N ARG A 220 5.91 12.42 -15.65
CA ARG A 220 7.06 11.98 -16.46
C ARG A 220 6.68 11.29 -17.77
N TYR A 221 5.39 10.97 -17.95
CA TYR A 221 4.89 10.24 -19.12
C TYR A 221 4.02 11.15 -19.96
N ARG A 222 4.47 11.43 -21.19
CA ARG A 222 3.80 12.32 -22.11
C ARG A 222 3.44 11.60 -23.40
N ARG A 223 2.29 11.94 -23.97
CA ARG A 223 1.82 11.38 -25.23
C ARG A 223 2.81 11.74 -26.36
N GLY A 224 3.21 10.74 -27.14
CA GLY A 224 4.11 10.92 -28.27
C GLY A 224 5.59 11.07 -27.93
N GLU A 225 5.95 11.12 -26.64
CA GLU A 225 7.35 11.18 -26.19
C GLU A 225 7.90 9.78 -25.86
N PRO A 226 9.23 9.57 -25.98
CA PRO A 226 9.88 8.36 -25.52
C PRO A 226 9.63 8.11 -24.03
N LEU A 227 9.46 6.85 -23.65
CA LEU A 227 9.31 6.50 -22.22
C LEU A 227 10.61 6.78 -21.46
N PRO A 228 10.54 7.34 -20.24
CA PRO A 228 11.72 7.53 -19.40
C PRO A 228 12.49 6.22 -19.22
N GLU A 229 13.77 6.17 -19.58
CA GLU A 229 14.59 4.94 -19.59
C GLU A 229 14.62 4.24 -18.23
N ASP A 230 14.70 4.99 -17.14
CA ASP A 230 14.64 4.51 -15.77
C ASP A 230 13.19 4.25 -15.28
N GLY A 231 12.19 4.45 -16.15
CA GLY A 231 10.79 4.29 -15.83
C GLY A 231 10.38 2.81 -15.75
N ARG A 232 9.47 2.49 -14.82
CA ARG A 232 8.92 1.14 -14.64
C ARG A 232 8.34 0.58 -15.95
N TYR A 233 7.70 1.42 -16.73
CA TYR A 233 6.98 1.05 -17.96
C TYR A 233 7.90 0.88 -19.18
N ALA A 234 9.08 1.49 -19.18
CA ALA A 234 10.12 1.22 -20.16
C ALA A 234 10.78 -0.14 -19.90
N MET A 235 11.06 -0.43 -18.63
CA MET A 235 11.81 -1.63 -18.20
C MET A 235 10.99 -2.92 -18.18
N ASN A 236 9.64 -2.84 -18.14
CA ASN A 236 8.78 -4.02 -18.01
C ASN A 236 7.65 -4.01 -19.06
N ALA A 237 7.78 -4.89 -20.07
CA ALA A 237 6.82 -5.01 -21.16
C ALA A 237 5.41 -5.37 -20.67
N GLN A 238 5.27 -6.18 -19.61
CA GLN A 238 3.97 -6.55 -19.05
C GLN A 238 3.29 -5.34 -18.39
N GLN A 239 4.06 -4.47 -17.74
CA GLN A 239 3.56 -3.24 -17.14
C GLN A 239 3.16 -2.22 -18.23
N ARG A 240 3.82 -2.23 -19.40
CA ARG A 240 3.56 -1.31 -20.51
C ARG A 240 2.11 -1.37 -21.01
N ARG A 241 1.41 -2.48 -20.82
CA ARG A 241 -0.03 -2.62 -21.13
C ARG A 241 -0.93 -1.63 -20.36
N ARG A 242 -0.42 -1.04 -19.30
CA ARG A 242 -1.14 -0.01 -18.51
C ARG A 242 -1.07 1.38 -19.12
N LEU A 243 -0.17 1.61 -20.10
CA LEU A 243 -0.08 2.84 -20.88
C LEU A 243 -1.11 2.79 -22.00
N THR A 244 -2.32 3.17 -21.69
CA THR A 244 -3.42 3.29 -22.65
C THR A 244 -3.62 4.75 -23.04
N ASP A 245 -4.32 5.03 -24.16
CA ASP A 245 -4.68 6.40 -24.52
C ASP A 245 -5.46 7.10 -23.41
N GLY A 246 -6.38 6.39 -22.74
CA GLY A 246 -7.12 6.92 -21.60
C GLY A 246 -6.25 7.33 -20.41
N VAL A 247 -5.07 6.71 -20.22
CA VAL A 247 -4.11 7.17 -19.21
C VAL A 247 -3.55 8.53 -19.55
N TYR A 248 -3.18 8.76 -20.82
CA TYR A 248 -2.71 10.07 -21.26
C TYR A 248 -3.82 11.12 -21.20
N ASP A 249 -5.05 10.77 -21.57
CA ASP A 249 -6.21 11.68 -21.45
C ASP A 249 -6.39 12.15 -20.01
N VAL A 250 -6.27 11.24 -19.04
CA VAL A 250 -6.37 11.58 -17.60
C VAL A 250 -5.19 12.45 -17.15
N ILE A 251 -3.95 12.13 -17.54
CA ILE A 251 -2.78 12.94 -17.18
C ILE A 251 -2.94 14.36 -17.72
N GLU A 252 -3.24 14.50 -19.03
CA GLU A 252 -3.42 15.78 -19.70
C GLU A 252 -4.58 16.59 -19.11
N GLY A 253 -5.66 15.92 -18.66
CA GLY A 253 -6.79 16.56 -17.99
C GLY A 253 -6.49 17.03 -16.56
N LEU A 254 -5.58 16.38 -15.85
CA LEU A 254 -5.20 16.74 -14.48
C LEU A 254 -4.11 17.82 -14.40
N GLU A 255 -3.25 17.93 -15.41
CA GLU A 255 -2.15 18.92 -15.43
C GLU A 255 -2.62 20.37 -15.22
N PRO A 256 -3.71 20.85 -15.88
CA PRO A 256 -4.22 22.20 -15.62
C PRO A 256 -4.68 22.42 -14.19
N ILE A 257 -5.28 21.39 -13.55
CA ILE A 257 -5.73 21.48 -12.16
C ILE A 257 -4.52 21.61 -11.21
N ALA A 258 -3.46 20.81 -11.44
CA ALA A 258 -2.23 20.91 -10.67
C ALA A 258 -1.55 22.29 -10.85
N ALA A 259 -1.52 22.80 -12.08
CA ALA A 259 -0.93 24.10 -12.39
C ALA A 259 -1.70 25.25 -11.69
N ASP A 260 -3.03 25.24 -11.72
CA ASP A 260 -3.87 26.25 -11.05
C ASP A 260 -3.64 26.24 -9.52
N LYS A 261 -3.35 25.07 -8.95
CA LYS A 261 -3.02 24.90 -7.53
C LYS A 261 -1.57 25.20 -7.18
N GLY A 262 -0.71 25.41 -8.18
CA GLY A 262 0.72 25.64 -7.97
C GLY A 262 1.45 24.43 -7.38
N CYS A 263 0.95 23.20 -7.67
CA CYS A 263 1.54 21.96 -7.17
C CYS A 263 1.96 21.02 -8.33
N THR A 264 2.76 20.00 -8.02
CA THR A 264 3.10 18.97 -9.01
C THR A 264 1.92 18.01 -9.22
N LEU A 265 1.92 17.29 -10.35
CA LEU A 265 0.91 16.25 -10.61
C LEU A 265 0.99 15.13 -9.55
N SER A 266 2.21 14.79 -9.06
CA SER A 266 2.38 13.86 -7.95
C SER A 266 1.67 14.34 -6.69
N GLN A 267 1.86 15.61 -6.32
CA GLN A 267 1.25 16.22 -5.14
C GLN A 267 -0.27 16.26 -5.26
N LEU A 268 -0.81 16.65 -6.42
CA LEU A 268 -2.25 16.62 -6.67
C LEU A 268 -2.83 15.20 -6.50
N ALA A 269 -2.19 14.20 -7.12
CA ALA A 269 -2.67 12.82 -7.07
C ALA A 269 -2.59 12.21 -5.67
N LEU A 270 -1.53 12.53 -4.90
CA LEU A 270 -1.38 12.09 -3.51
C LEU A 270 -2.40 12.77 -2.61
N ALA A 271 -2.54 14.10 -2.69
CA ALA A 271 -3.51 14.86 -1.90
C ALA A 271 -4.95 14.41 -2.19
N TRP A 272 -5.27 14.17 -3.46
CA TRP A 272 -6.58 13.62 -3.84
C TRP A 272 -6.82 12.26 -3.19
N CYS A 273 -5.86 11.34 -3.26
CA CYS A 273 -5.99 10.01 -2.67
C CYS A 273 -6.10 10.06 -1.14
N GLU A 274 -5.27 10.88 -0.50
CA GLU A 274 -5.23 11.08 0.95
C GLU A 274 -6.56 11.65 1.49
N GLN A 275 -7.19 12.56 0.75
CA GLN A 275 -8.40 13.26 1.16
C GLN A 275 -9.70 12.57 0.70
N GLN A 276 -9.61 11.32 0.19
CA GLN A 276 -10.81 10.54 -0.12
C GLN A 276 -11.46 9.99 1.16
N PRO A 277 -12.80 10.03 1.24
CA PRO A 277 -13.51 9.45 2.37
C PRO A 277 -13.14 7.96 2.59
N GLY A 278 -12.76 7.62 3.82
CA GLY A 278 -12.39 6.25 4.19
C GLY A 278 -10.92 5.88 3.97
N VAL A 279 -10.14 6.70 3.29
CA VAL A 279 -8.69 6.49 3.16
C VAL A 279 -7.99 6.94 4.44
N THR A 280 -7.14 6.06 4.97
CA THR A 280 -6.36 6.32 6.19
C THR A 280 -4.99 6.90 5.86
N SER A 281 -4.23 6.22 4.98
CA SER A 281 -2.82 6.56 4.74
C SER A 281 -2.33 5.95 3.42
N PRO A 282 -2.31 6.70 2.30
CA PRO A 282 -1.72 6.23 1.05
C PRO A 282 -0.24 5.91 1.20
N ILE A 283 0.21 4.83 0.55
CA ILE A 283 1.59 4.38 0.60
C ILE A 283 2.39 5.06 -0.52
N ILE A 284 3.26 5.99 -0.15
CA ILE A 284 4.23 6.61 -1.05
C ILE A 284 5.47 5.71 -1.20
N GLY A 285 6.06 5.68 -2.40
CA GLY A 285 7.22 4.82 -2.70
C GLY A 285 8.35 5.60 -3.36
N PRO A 286 8.95 6.59 -2.68
CA PRO A 286 10.06 7.35 -3.22
C PRO A 286 11.30 6.46 -3.38
N ARG A 287 12.07 6.71 -4.45
CA ARG A 287 13.37 6.07 -4.70
C ARG A 287 14.54 6.97 -4.35
N THR A 288 14.28 8.26 -4.22
CA THR A 288 15.27 9.29 -3.91
C THR A 288 14.70 10.26 -2.88
N LEU A 289 15.60 10.98 -2.17
CA LEU A 289 15.20 12.05 -1.25
C LEU A 289 14.39 13.13 -1.95
N GLU A 290 14.75 13.49 -3.19
CA GLU A 290 14.01 14.48 -3.98
C GLU A 290 12.55 14.06 -4.20
N GLN A 291 12.31 12.77 -4.52
CA GLN A 291 10.95 12.24 -4.65
C GLN A 291 10.20 12.23 -3.32
N LEU A 292 10.89 11.97 -2.21
CA LEU A 292 10.28 12.06 -0.88
C LEU A 292 9.86 13.51 -0.56
N GLU A 293 10.72 14.49 -0.83
CA GLU A 293 10.39 15.90 -0.60
C GLU A 293 9.18 16.35 -1.45
N ASP A 294 9.13 15.97 -2.73
CA ASP A 294 7.97 16.25 -3.56
C ASP A 294 6.69 15.60 -2.98
N ASN A 295 6.78 14.34 -2.56
CA ASN A 295 5.63 13.63 -1.99
C ASN A 295 5.14 14.24 -0.66
N LEU A 296 6.06 14.70 0.19
CA LEU A 296 5.71 15.36 1.45
C LEU A 296 4.95 16.67 1.23
N GLY A 297 5.22 17.36 0.11
CA GLY A 297 4.51 18.57 -0.30
C GLY A 297 3.02 18.33 -0.57
N ALA A 298 2.58 17.09 -0.78
CA ALA A 298 1.15 16.77 -0.95
C ALA A 298 0.30 17.15 0.27
N GLY A 299 0.87 17.12 1.47
CA GLY A 299 0.18 17.54 2.71
C GLY A 299 -0.19 19.03 2.78
N GLU A 300 0.34 19.85 1.88
CA GLU A 300 0.00 21.27 1.77
C GLU A 300 -1.10 21.54 0.73
N VAL A 301 -1.45 20.54 -0.08
CA VAL A 301 -2.44 20.67 -1.16
C VAL A 301 -3.83 20.33 -0.63
N VAL A 302 -4.71 21.32 -0.56
CA VAL A 302 -6.12 21.12 -0.19
C VAL A 302 -6.96 20.89 -1.44
N ILE A 303 -7.68 19.78 -1.52
CA ILE A 303 -8.61 19.45 -2.59
C ILE A 303 -9.99 20.02 -2.24
N THR A 304 -10.40 21.09 -2.89
CA THR A 304 -11.72 21.72 -2.70
C THR A 304 -12.83 20.92 -3.40
N ASP A 305 -14.09 21.26 -3.13
CA ASP A 305 -15.22 20.64 -3.84
C ASP A 305 -15.19 20.96 -5.34
N GLU A 306 -14.79 22.19 -5.73
CA GLU A 306 -14.58 22.57 -7.13
C GLU A 306 -13.47 21.71 -7.78
N ASP A 307 -12.36 21.48 -7.08
CA ASP A 307 -11.31 20.58 -7.59
C ASP A 307 -11.83 19.15 -7.77
N ARG A 308 -12.67 18.67 -6.85
CA ARG A 308 -13.30 17.33 -6.96
C ARG A 308 -14.17 17.23 -8.20
N GLU A 309 -15.02 18.24 -8.45
CA GLU A 309 -15.86 18.28 -9.65
C GLU A 309 -15.03 18.28 -10.93
N ARG A 310 -13.95 19.07 -10.99
CA ARG A 310 -13.02 19.10 -12.12
C ARG A 310 -12.31 17.75 -12.33
N ILE A 311 -11.83 17.14 -11.26
CA ILE A 311 -11.18 15.80 -11.30
C ILE A 311 -12.20 14.74 -11.74
N ASP A 312 -13.43 14.79 -11.23
CA ASP A 312 -14.50 13.84 -11.59
C ASP A 312 -14.94 13.98 -13.05
N ALA A 313 -14.83 15.18 -13.63
CA ALA A 313 -15.03 15.40 -15.06
C ALA A 313 -13.92 14.77 -15.93
N VAL A 314 -12.68 14.69 -15.42
CA VAL A 314 -11.56 14.02 -16.10
C VAL A 314 -11.67 12.51 -15.98
N ILE A 315 -11.95 12.01 -14.78
CA ILE A 315 -12.12 10.57 -14.49
C ILE A 315 -13.24 10.38 -13.47
N ALA A 316 -14.37 9.84 -13.92
CA ALA A 316 -15.56 9.68 -13.08
C ALA A 316 -15.31 8.75 -11.88
N PRO A 317 -16.03 8.97 -10.74
CA PRO A 317 -16.01 8.06 -9.60
C PRO A 317 -16.26 6.61 -10.01
N GLY A 318 -15.46 5.70 -9.48
CA GLY A 318 -15.54 4.27 -9.79
C GLY A 318 -15.06 3.87 -11.18
N ALA A 319 -14.60 4.79 -12.05
CA ALA A 319 -14.07 4.46 -13.38
C ALA A 319 -12.63 3.92 -13.32
N THR A 320 -12.19 3.35 -14.43
CA THR A 320 -10.80 2.92 -14.63
C THR A 320 -10.38 3.09 -16.08
N VAL A 321 -9.17 3.58 -16.29
CA VAL A 321 -8.51 3.65 -17.61
C VAL A 321 -7.26 2.76 -17.65
N SER A 322 -6.78 2.35 -16.47
CA SER A 322 -5.64 1.44 -16.33
C SER A 322 -5.88 0.53 -15.11
N PRO A 323 -6.34 -0.70 -15.30
CA PRO A 323 -6.76 -1.55 -14.20
C PRO A 323 -5.56 -1.94 -13.31
N TYR A 324 -5.55 -1.43 -12.08
CA TYR A 324 -4.65 -1.83 -11.00
C TYR A 324 -5.31 -2.80 -10.04
N TYR A 325 -6.59 -2.59 -9.78
CA TYR A 325 -7.38 -3.47 -8.96
C TYR A 325 -7.97 -4.58 -9.83
N GLU A 326 -7.39 -5.72 -9.77
CA GLU A 326 -7.97 -6.96 -10.27
C GLU A 326 -8.36 -7.79 -9.04
N ALA A 327 -9.56 -7.56 -8.53
CA ALA A 327 -10.23 -8.48 -7.62
C ALA A 327 -10.45 -9.79 -8.38
N GLY A 328 -9.55 -10.68 -8.30
CA GLY A 328 -9.49 -11.83 -9.17
C GLY A 328 -8.27 -11.77 -10.06
N TRP A 329 -7.11 -11.56 -9.47
CA TRP A 329 -5.84 -11.92 -10.08
C TRP A 329 -5.88 -13.35 -10.63
N ARG A 330 -6.92 -14.08 -10.26
CA ARG A 330 -7.27 -15.41 -10.70
C ARG A 330 -8.78 -15.52 -10.95
N SER A 331 -9.35 -14.58 -11.73
CA SER A 331 -10.78 -14.62 -12.11
C SER A 331 -11.20 -15.93 -12.78
N HIS A 332 -10.25 -16.76 -13.18
CA HIS A 332 -10.47 -18.10 -13.70
C HIS A 332 -10.58 -19.17 -12.61
N ASP A 333 -9.93 -18.94 -11.46
CA ASP A 333 -9.88 -19.92 -10.35
C ASP A 333 -11.12 -19.81 -9.43
N TYR A 334 -11.85 -18.68 -9.49
CA TYR A 334 -13.12 -18.47 -8.74
C TYR A 334 -14.37 -18.88 -9.47
N ARG A 335 -14.28 -19.38 -10.69
CA ARG A 335 -15.44 -19.99 -11.32
C ARG A 335 -15.70 -21.31 -10.63
N ILE A 336 -16.64 -21.29 -9.70
CA ILE A 336 -17.34 -22.49 -9.24
C ILE A 336 -18.04 -23.03 -10.48
N LEU A 337 -17.58 -24.16 -10.95
CA LEU A 337 -18.19 -24.91 -12.04
C LEU A 337 -19.52 -25.48 -11.56
#